data_758a43f54830791513301378efd61693
#
_entry.id   758a43f54830791513301378efd61693
#
_cell.length_a   1.000
_cell.length_b   1.000
_cell.length_c   1.000
_cell.angle_alpha   90.00
_cell.angle_beta   90.00
_cell.angle_gamma   90.00
#
_symmetry.space_group_name_H-M   'P 1'
#
loop_
_entity.id
_entity.type
_entity.pdbx_description
1 polymer ?
#
loop_
_entity_poly.entity_id
_entity_poly.type
_entity_poly.pdbx_seq_one_letter_code
_entity_poly.pdbx_strand_id
1 'polypeptide(L)'
;MWERPSPLAGYFTSCGNIHDGILAYRMAGLPLTLNLLAERGLDHYRKPEDRVVLVEGELSAWELRHQLTHTLLLMRLPFLGAGCLLGAGLWWVTRRLYGNRGGYTALALYCFSPAVLRACIAPNPEVLCALGVYGGVYACIGVAHAMQGPVAKWRPRIVLLTAAFGLAAASHIAALPIVALLGLAAMLWVAEGRRSQVMPVVLAAVAGAFLLVLACYGFSPDAFSYLFRSAAGFLWFSLDPARRFFSTLANAGITVASAAALALYVGLRRSRYFGNSVPLICASILVVLIMTGAPGAPWLWALPFLLTFIGGVFADAYDSRHSRLAMAAAGAILLLQAVFCVLSLPGLL
;
A
#
# COMPACT_ATOMS: atom_id res chain seq x y z
N MET A 1 -7.51 16.87 17.56
CA MET A 1 -8.71 16.13 17.10
C MET A 1 -9.72 15.87 18.22
N TRP A 2 -9.25 15.62 19.43
CA TRP A 2 -10.05 15.20 20.61
C TRP A 2 -10.49 16.36 21.51
N GLU A 3 -10.04 17.57 21.28
CA GLU A 3 -10.33 18.76 22.10
C GLU A 3 -11.68 19.43 21.78
N ARG A 4 -12.45 18.89 20.82
CA ARG A 4 -13.72 19.48 20.41
C ARG A 4 -14.91 18.81 21.12
N PRO A 5 -16.02 19.56 21.32
CA PRO A 5 -17.15 19.09 22.10
C PRO A 5 -17.88 17.87 21.54
N SER A 6 -17.66 17.52 20.25
CA SER A 6 -18.20 16.30 19.65
C SER A 6 -17.10 15.55 18.92
N PRO A 7 -16.73 14.32 19.35
CA PRO A 7 -15.74 13.50 18.64
C PRO A 7 -16.15 13.22 17.18
N LEU A 8 -17.46 13.04 16.91
CA LEU A 8 -17.97 12.86 15.56
C LEU A 8 -17.79 14.13 14.73
N ALA A 9 -18.20 15.29 15.25
CA ALA A 9 -17.99 16.58 14.57
C ALA A 9 -16.48 16.84 14.42
N GLY A 10 -15.67 16.59 15.44
CA GLY A 10 -14.21 16.67 15.38
C GLY A 10 -13.61 15.73 14.36
N TYR A 11 -14.11 14.50 14.25
CA TYR A 11 -13.67 13.53 13.26
C TYR A 11 -13.88 14.04 11.82
N PHE A 12 -15.01 14.69 11.52
CA PHE A 12 -15.31 15.18 10.16
C PHE A 12 -14.76 16.57 9.86
N THR A 13 -14.59 17.45 10.86
CA THR A 13 -14.27 18.86 10.66
C THR A 13 -12.84 19.28 11.00
N SER A 14 -12.10 18.51 11.80
CA SER A 14 -10.83 18.94 12.39
C SER A 14 -9.58 18.67 11.55
N CYS A 15 -9.71 18.37 10.26
CA CYS A 15 -8.57 18.02 9.40
C CYS A 15 -8.01 19.20 8.60
N GLY A 16 -8.27 20.45 9.00
CA GLY A 16 -7.94 21.62 8.20
C GLY A 16 -6.46 21.88 7.92
N ASN A 17 -5.53 21.26 8.63
CA ASN A 17 -4.09 21.53 8.49
C ASN A 17 -3.27 20.30 8.07
N ILE A 18 -3.93 19.24 7.62
CA ILE A 18 -3.22 18.03 7.17
C ILE A 18 -2.94 18.16 5.68
N HIS A 19 -1.67 18.30 5.34
CA HIS A 19 -1.21 18.52 3.97
C HIS A 19 -1.35 17.25 3.09
N ASP A 20 -1.01 16.08 3.63
CA ASP A 20 -1.07 14.81 2.90
C ASP A 20 -1.35 13.66 3.88
N GLY A 21 -1.83 12.51 3.38
CA GLY A 21 -2.10 11.35 4.21
C GLY A 21 -3.37 11.43 5.07
N ILE A 22 -4.33 12.26 4.69
CA ILE A 22 -5.60 12.46 5.43
C ILE A 22 -6.29 11.13 5.76
N LEU A 23 -6.24 10.15 4.85
CA LEU A 23 -6.87 8.86 5.04
C LEU A 23 -6.25 8.09 6.22
N ALA A 24 -4.93 8.18 6.43
CA ALA A 24 -4.28 7.53 7.56
C ALA A 24 -4.81 8.07 8.89
N TYR A 25 -4.98 9.38 9.01
CA TYR A 25 -5.57 10.00 10.21
C TYR A 25 -7.02 9.59 10.42
N ARG A 26 -7.81 9.50 9.34
CA ARG A 26 -9.20 9.01 9.41
C ARG A 26 -9.25 7.56 9.86
N MET A 27 -8.41 6.71 9.28
CA MET A 27 -8.34 5.29 9.62
C MET A 27 -7.84 5.06 11.05
N ALA A 28 -6.85 5.81 11.52
CA ALA A 28 -6.37 5.74 12.90
C ALA A 28 -7.44 6.24 13.91
N GLY A 29 -8.16 7.29 13.56
CA GLY A 29 -9.19 7.88 14.42
C GLY A 29 -10.49 7.07 14.51
N LEU A 30 -10.81 6.26 13.49
CA LEU A 30 -12.06 5.51 13.43
C LEU A 30 -12.25 4.53 14.58
N PRO A 31 -11.31 3.63 14.90
CA PRO A 31 -11.47 2.70 16.02
C PRO A 31 -11.57 3.42 17.37
N LEU A 32 -10.83 4.51 17.53
CA LEU A 32 -10.89 5.32 18.76
C LEU A 32 -12.26 5.97 18.93
N THR A 33 -12.82 6.51 17.84
CA THR A 33 -14.17 7.10 17.85
C THR A 33 -15.22 6.06 18.18
N LEU A 34 -15.13 4.86 17.58
CA LEU A 34 -16.05 3.76 17.83
C LEU A 34 -15.93 3.25 19.27
N ASN A 35 -14.73 3.13 19.81
CA ASN A 35 -14.50 2.70 21.18
C ASN A 35 -15.12 3.70 22.18
N LEU A 36 -14.89 4.99 21.96
CA LEU A 36 -15.47 6.03 22.81
C LEU A 36 -17.00 6.08 22.72
N LEU A 37 -17.58 5.89 21.53
CA LEU A 37 -19.02 5.78 21.35
C LEU A 37 -19.60 4.56 22.08
N ALA A 38 -18.90 3.44 22.06
CA ALA A 38 -19.30 2.23 22.77
C ALA A 38 -19.25 2.39 24.29
N GLU A 39 -18.22 3.07 24.81
CA GLU A 39 -18.05 3.28 26.26
C GLU A 39 -18.98 4.34 26.84
N ARG A 40 -19.24 5.42 26.12
CA ARG A 40 -19.90 6.61 26.66
C ARG A 40 -21.28 6.91 26.06
N GLY A 41 -21.65 6.23 24.98
CA GLY A 41 -22.91 6.45 24.26
C GLY A 41 -22.95 7.79 23.49
N LEU A 42 -23.99 7.96 22.68
CA LEU A 42 -24.17 9.17 21.86
C LEU A 42 -24.55 10.40 22.68
N ASP A 43 -25.28 10.23 23.77
CA ASP A 43 -25.80 11.35 24.57
C ASP A 43 -24.70 12.10 25.32
N HIS A 44 -23.64 11.40 25.69
CA HIS A 44 -22.47 12.00 26.35
C HIS A 44 -21.76 13.05 25.50
N TYR A 45 -21.82 12.91 24.16
CA TYR A 45 -21.16 13.82 23.21
C TYR A 45 -21.99 15.05 22.83
N ARG A 46 -23.24 15.13 23.26
CA ARG A 46 -24.12 16.26 22.98
C ARG A 46 -23.97 17.43 23.97
N LYS A 47 -23.42 17.18 25.19
CA LYS A 47 -23.24 18.20 26.21
C LYS A 47 -21.89 18.89 26.07
N PRO A 48 -21.82 20.24 25.96
CA PRO A 48 -20.58 21.00 25.86
C PRO A 48 -19.66 20.85 27.08
N GLU A 49 -20.21 20.48 28.20
CA GLU A 49 -19.51 20.33 29.49
C GLU A 49 -18.70 19.04 29.59
N ASP A 50 -19.05 18.05 28.75
CA ASP A 50 -18.36 16.77 28.67
C ASP A 50 -17.12 16.84 27.74
N ARG A 51 -16.36 17.96 27.81
CA ARG A 51 -15.01 17.93 27.28
C ARG A 51 -14.30 16.76 27.94
N VAL A 52 -13.68 15.91 27.14
CA VAL A 52 -12.64 15.03 27.63
C VAL A 52 -11.52 15.94 28.14
N VAL A 53 -11.71 16.47 29.34
CA VAL A 53 -10.62 16.85 30.18
C VAL A 53 -9.87 15.52 30.30
N LEU A 54 -8.72 15.40 29.65
CA LEU A 54 -7.67 14.53 30.16
C LEU A 54 -7.59 14.92 31.63
N VAL A 55 -8.19 14.07 32.46
CA VAL A 55 -8.30 14.34 33.87
C VAL A 55 -6.87 14.58 34.33
N GLU A 56 -6.56 15.83 34.67
CA GLU A 56 -5.41 16.19 35.50
C GLU A 56 -5.62 15.59 36.89
N GLY A 57 -5.88 14.31 36.96
CA GLY A 57 -5.91 13.50 38.14
C GLY A 57 -4.75 12.52 37.97
N GLU A 58 -3.90 12.45 38.97
CA GLU A 58 -2.76 11.56 39.10
C GLU A 58 -3.08 10.10 38.72
N LEU A 59 -3.20 9.85 37.39
CA LEU A 59 -3.19 8.49 36.85
C LEU A 59 -1.85 7.90 37.23
N SER A 60 -1.85 6.78 37.93
CA SER A 60 -0.64 6.04 38.21
C SER A 60 0.11 5.80 36.87
N ALA A 61 1.42 5.78 36.91
CA ALA A 61 2.22 5.54 35.71
C ALA A 61 1.85 4.22 34.99
N TRP A 62 1.25 3.29 35.73
CA TRP A 62 0.74 2.02 35.22
C TRP A 62 -0.56 2.22 34.43
N GLU A 63 -1.53 2.96 34.96
CA GLU A 63 -2.82 3.24 34.29
C GLU A 63 -2.59 4.06 33.01
N LEU A 64 -1.71 5.06 33.07
CA LEU A 64 -1.32 5.85 31.89
C LEU A 64 -0.71 4.96 30.79
N ARG A 65 0.22 4.05 31.17
CA ARG A 65 0.81 3.10 30.20
C ARG A 65 -0.22 2.16 29.62
N HIS A 66 -1.14 1.66 30.45
CA HIS A 66 -2.18 0.73 29.98
C HIS A 66 -3.13 1.41 28.99
N GLN A 67 -3.59 2.61 29.29
CA GLN A 67 -4.44 3.40 28.40
C GLN A 67 -3.73 3.77 27.10
N LEU A 68 -2.46 4.19 27.17
CA LEU A 68 -1.65 4.49 25.98
C LEU A 68 -1.45 3.25 25.11
N THR A 69 -1.15 2.11 25.72
CA THR A 69 -0.95 0.86 24.99
C THR A 69 -2.23 0.44 24.26
N HIS A 70 -3.38 0.48 24.93
CA HIS A 70 -4.68 0.17 24.36
C HIS A 70 -5.03 1.11 23.19
N THR A 71 -4.87 2.42 23.41
CA THR A 71 -5.10 3.45 22.38
C THR A 71 -4.23 3.25 21.15
N LEU A 72 -2.92 3.01 21.36
CA LEU A 72 -1.98 2.75 20.27
C LEU A 72 -2.34 1.48 19.50
N LEU A 73 -2.79 0.43 20.20
CA LEU A 73 -3.20 -0.82 19.57
C LEU A 73 -4.44 -0.61 18.69
N LEU A 74 -5.44 0.11 19.18
CA LEU A 74 -6.63 0.45 18.41
C LEU A 74 -6.28 1.26 17.15
N MET A 75 -5.39 2.25 17.25
CA MET A 75 -4.93 3.05 16.11
C MET A 75 -4.21 2.21 15.05
N ARG A 76 -3.52 1.14 15.44
CA ARG A 76 -2.75 0.27 14.54
C ARG A 76 -3.61 -0.74 13.78
N LEU A 77 -4.76 -1.14 14.32
CA LEU A 77 -5.63 -2.18 13.74
C LEU A 77 -5.97 -1.96 12.25
N PRO A 78 -6.37 -0.76 11.79
CA PRO A 78 -6.68 -0.55 10.38
C PRO A 78 -5.47 -0.74 9.46
N PHE A 79 -4.26 -0.39 9.93
CA PHE A 79 -3.02 -0.53 9.14
C PHE A 79 -2.57 -1.98 9.07
N LEU A 80 -2.72 -2.73 10.17
CA LEU A 80 -2.55 -4.20 10.16
C LEU A 80 -3.52 -4.86 9.19
N GLY A 81 -4.79 -4.45 9.21
CA GLY A 81 -5.81 -4.91 8.26
C GLY A 81 -5.44 -4.59 6.81
N ALA A 82 -4.98 -3.37 6.54
CA ALA A 82 -4.50 -2.96 5.21
C ALA A 82 -3.28 -3.77 4.75
N GLY A 83 -2.34 -4.05 5.66
CA GLY A 83 -1.20 -4.93 5.40
C GLY A 83 -1.62 -6.35 5.05
N CYS A 84 -2.56 -6.92 5.80
CA CYS A 84 -3.15 -8.23 5.48
C CYS A 84 -3.84 -8.24 4.12
N LEU A 85 -4.60 -7.18 3.78
CA LEU A 85 -5.26 -7.05 2.47
C LEU A 85 -4.24 -6.90 1.34
N LEU A 86 -3.17 -6.15 1.54
CA LEU A 86 -2.08 -6.02 0.57
C LEU A 86 -1.40 -7.38 0.33
N GLY A 87 -1.08 -8.12 1.40
CA GLY A 87 -0.51 -9.46 1.32
C GLY A 87 -1.44 -10.47 0.64
N ALA A 88 -2.72 -10.45 0.97
CA ALA A 88 -3.74 -11.27 0.32
C ALA A 88 -3.90 -10.92 -1.17
N GLY A 89 -3.90 -9.64 -1.52
CA GLY A 89 -3.93 -9.15 -2.89
C GLY A 89 -2.70 -9.59 -3.68
N LEU A 90 -1.50 -9.44 -3.08
CA LEU A 90 -0.24 -9.91 -3.65
C LEU A 90 -0.28 -11.42 -3.94
N TRP A 91 -0.66 -12.21 -2.93
CA TRP A 91 -0.78 -13.65 -3.08
C TRP A 91 -1.78 -14.04 -4.17
N TRP A 92 -2.98 -13.41 -4.17
CA TRP A 92 -4.04 -13.71 -5.11
C TRP A 92 -3.63 -13.39 -6.55
N VAL A 93 -3.03 -12.22 -6.79
CA VAL A 93 -2.54 -11.80 -8.11
C VAL A 93 -1.43 -12.74 -8.59
N THR A 94 -0.42 -12.97 -7.74
CA THR A 94 0.74 -13.79 -8.09
C THR A 94 0.35 -15.25 -8.33
N ARG A 95 -0.56 -15.78 -7.49
CA ARG A 95 -1.12 -17.13 -7.68
C ARG A 95 -1.89 -17.26 -8.99
N ARG A 96 -2.68 -16.24 -9.33
CA ARG A 96 -3.49 -16.27 -10.55
C ARG A 96 -2.64 -16.19 -11.82
N LEU A 97 -1.54 -15.47 -11.78
CA LEU A 97 -0.62 -15.31 -12.92
C LEU A 97 0.36 -16.46 -13.08
N TYR A 98 0.86 -17.02 -11.97
CA TYR A 98 2.01 -17.94 -11.97
C TYR A 98 1.77 -19.25 -11.20
N GLY A 99 0.56 -19.46 -10.71
CA GLY A 99 0.23 -20.65 -9.93
C GLY A 99 0.60 -20.55 -8.44
N ASN A 100 0.27 -21.59 -7.70
CA ASN A 100 0.36 -21.60 -6.25
C ASN A 100 1.79 -21.39 -5.73
N ARG A 101 2.79 -22.00 -6.37
CA ARG A 101 4.19 -21.93 -5.94
C ARG A 101 4.73 -20.50 -5.99
N GLY A 102 4.46 -19.78 -7.08
CA GLY A 102 4.83 -18.36 -7.21
C GLY A 102 4.12 -17.49 -6.17
N GLY A 103 2.81 -17.72 -5.97
CA GLY A 103 2.03 -17.00 -4.97
C GLY A 103 2.55 -17.17 -3.56
N TYR A 104 2.87 -18.38 -3.14
CA TYR A 104 3.44 -18.63 -1.80
C TYR A 104 4.85 -18.08 -1.64
N THR A 105 5.69 -18.13 -2.67
CA THR A 105 7.04 -17.53 -2.62
C THR A 105 6.95 -16.02 -2.40
N ALA A 106 6.09 -15.32 -3.16
CA ALA A 106 5.88 -13.88 -3.01
C ALA A 106 5.29 -13.52 -1.63
N LEU A 107 4.28 -14.27 -1.17
CA LEU A 107 3.66 -14.05 0.14
C LEU A 107 4.65 -14.27 1.29
N ALA A 108 5.46 -15.32 1.24
CA ALA A 108 6.45 -15.60 2.28
C ALA A 108 7.49 -14.46 2.39
N LEU A 109 8.03 -13.97 1.26
CA LEU A 109 8.92 -12.81 1.25
C LEU A 109 8.22 -11.54 1.78
N TYR A 110 6.93 -11.36 1.48
CA TYR A 110 6.13 -10.26 2.00
C TYR A 110 5.99 -10.32 3.52
N CYS A 111 5.58 -11.48 4.07
CA CYS A 111 5.38 -11.66 5.50
C CYS A 111 6.68 -11.49 6.32
N PHE A 112 7.82 -11.85 5.75
CA PHE A 112 9.13 -11.68 6.40
C PHE A 112 9.86 -10.41 5.96
N SER A 113 9.18 -9.42 5.39
CA SER A 113 9.79 -8.13 5.05
C SER A 113 9.71 -7.15 6.22
N PRO A 114 10.83 -6.70 6.80
CA PRO A 114 10.85 -5.72 7.88
C PRO A 114 10.23 -4.37 7.47
N ALA A 115 10.35 -4.00 6.20
CA ALA A 115 9.73 -2.79 5.66
C ALA A 115 8.19 -2.86 5.72
N VAL A 116 7.62 -4.02 5.38
CA VAL A 116 6.18 -4.28 5.47
C VAL A 116 5.73 -4.27 6.92
N LEU A 117 6.42 -5.02 7.79
CA LEU A 117 6.07 -5.11 9.21
C LEU A 117 6.06 -3.74 9.88
N ARG A 118 7.11 -2.93 9.63
CA ARG A 118 7.21 -1.56 10.16
C ARG A 118 6.03 -0.69 9.68
N ALA A 119 5.71 -0.73 8.39
CA ALA A 119 4.62 0.05 7.83
C ALA A 119 3.24 -0.39 8.33
N CYS A 120 3.05 -1.69 8.64
CA CYS A 120 1.80 -2.20 9.19
C CYS A 120 1.61 -1.84 10.68
N ILE A 121 2.70 -1.70 11.44
CA ILE A 121 2.65 -1.36 12.87
C ILE A 121 2.51 0.15 13.07
N ALA A 122 3.11 0.97 12.21
CA ALA A 122 3.02 2.42 12.30
C ALA A 122 1.71 2.95 11.72
N PRO A 123 1.01 3.86 12.40
CA PRO A 123 -0.19 4.50 11.87
C PRO A 123 0.20 5.59 10.85
N ASN A 124 0.76 5.16 9.71
CA ASN A 124 1.21 6.04 8.64
C ASN A 124 0.50 5.71 7.30
N PRO A 125 0.52 6.60 6.30
CA PRO A 125 -0.18 6.38 5.05
C PRO A 125 0.46 5.34 4.12
N GLU A 126 1.67 4.85 4.41
CA GLU A 126 2.48 4.06 3.49
C GLU A 126 1.83 2.76 3.03
N VAL A 127 1.28 1.97 3.99
CA VAL A 127 0.65 0.67 3.67
C VAL A 127 -0.66 0.86 2.90
N LEU A 128 -1.43 1.90 3.23
CA LEU A 128 -2.68 2.25 2.54
C LEU A 128 -2.38 2.69 1.10
N CYS A 129 -1.36 3.53 0.93
CA CYS A 129 -0.91 3.98 -0.37
C CYS A 129 -0.40 2.81 -1.22
N ALA A 130 0.44 1.93 -0.66
CA ALA A 130 0.93 0.75 -1.36
C ALA A 130 -0.20 -0.19 -1.80
N LEU A 131 -1.23 -0.38 -0.96
CA LEU A 131 -2.44 -1.13 -1.30
C LEU A 131 -3.17 -0.47 -2.47
N GLY A 132 -3.31 0.87 -2.46
CA GLY A 132 -3.93 1.64 -3.54
C GLY A 132 -3.14 1.57 -4.84
N VAL A 133 -1.81 1.74 -4.80
CA VAL A 133 -0.94 1.71 -5.99
C VAL A 133 -0.92 0.31 -6.61
N TYR A 134 -0.66 -0.72 -5.80
CA TYR A 134 -0.64 -2.10 -6.27
C TYR A 134 -2.00 -2.55 -6.78
N GLY A 135 -3.05 -2.34 -5.97
CA GLY A 135 -4.42 -2.66 -6.33
C GLY A 135 -4.90 -1.90 -7.57
N GLY A 136 -4.53 -0.63 -7.71
CA GLY A 136 -4.89 0.21 -8.86
C GLY A 136 -4.35 -0.31 -10.18
N VAL A 137 -3.04 -0.64 -10.24
CA VAL A 137 -2.44 -1.19 -11.47
C VAL A 137 -3.09 -2.51 -11.87
N TYR A 138 -3.27 -3.44 -10.92
CA TYR A 138 -3.89 -4.74 -11.24
C TYR A 138 -5.40 -4.65 -11.46
N ALA A 139 -6.09 -3.67 -10.85
CA ALA A 139 -7.48 -3.37 -11.18
C ALA A 139 -7.60 -2.83 -12.62
N CYS A 140 -6.68 -1.97 -13.07
CA CYS A 140 -6.59 -1.53 -14.46
C CYS A 140 -6.48 -2.72 -15.44
N ILE A 141 -5.56 -3.64 -15.19
CA ILE A 141 -5.42 -4.87 -16.00
C ILE A 141 -6.72 -5.69 -15.97
N GLY A 142 -7.33 -5.82 -14.78
CA GLY A 142 -8.59 -6.52 -14.59
C GLY A 142 -9.76 -5.88 -15.35
N VAL A 143 -9.82 -4.54 -15.40
CA VAL A 143 -10.80 -3.80 -16.21
C VAL A 143 -10.55 -4.01 -17.70
N ALA A 144 -9.28 -3.90 -18.15
CA ALA A 144 -8.91 -4.11 -19.56
C ALA A 144 -9.34 -5.49 -20.08
N HIS A 145 -9.12 -6.54 -19.30
CA HIS A 145 -9.64 -7.88 -19.63
C HIS A 145 -11.17 -7.94 -19.63
N ALA A 146 -11.84 -7.26 -18.68
CA ALA A 146 -13.30 -7.26 -18.63
C ALA A 146 -13.93 -6.48 -19.80
N MET A 147 -13.24 -5.47 -20.33
CA MET A 147 -13.70 -4.68 -21.48
C MET A 147 -13.84 -5.51 -22.75
N GLN A 148 -13.21 -6.68 -22.83
CA GLN A 148 -13.42 -7.64 -23.94
C GLN A 148 -14.80 -8.28 -23.88
N GLY A 149 -15.53 -8.18 -22.76
CA GLY A 149 -16.86 -8.69 -22.54
C GLY A 149 -17.95 -7.59 -22.48
N PRO A 150 -19.18 -7.94 -22.07
CA PRO A 150 -20.29 -7.00 -21.96
C PRO A 150 -20.06 -5.96 -20.84
N VAL A 151 -20.64 -4.76 -21.04
CA VAL A 151 -20.49 -3.60 -20.13
C VAL A 151 -20.83 -3.92 -18.66
N ALA A 152 -21.82 -4.77 -18.43
CA ALA A 152 -22.20 -5.18 -17.09
C ALA A 152 -21.07 -5.82 -16.28
N LYS A 153 -20.07 -6.46 -16.94
CA LYS A 153 -18.95 -7.12 -16.27
C LYS A 153 -17.84 -6.16 -15.85
N TRP A 154 -17.73 -4.99 -16.43
CA TRP A 154 -16.65 -4.06 -16.07
C TRP A 154 -17.08 -2.94 -15.11
N ARG A 155 -18.39 -2.63 -15.00
CA ARG A 155 -18.89 -1.65 -14.01
C ARG A 155 -18.38 -1.88 -12.58
N PRO A 156 -18.54 -3.07 -11.96
CA PRO A 156 -18.04 -3.30 -10.60
C PRO A 156 -16.51 -3.21 -10.50
N ARG A 157 -15.80 -3.52 -11.58
CA ARG A 157 -14.34 -3.40 -11.62
C ARG A 157 -13.87 -1.95 -11.74
N ILE A 158 -14.65 -1.07 -12.39
CA ILE A 158 -14.38 0.37 -12.39
C ILE A 158 -14.54 0.95 -10.99
N VAL A 159 -15.56 0.53 -10.24
CA VAL A 159 -15.72 0.94 -8.84
C VAL A 159 -14.52 0.52 -8.00
N LEU A 160 -14.04 -0.72 -8.16
CA LEU A 160 -12.84 -1.18 -7.48
C LEU A 160 -11.60 -0.37 -7.89
N LEU A 161 -11.45 -0.04 -9.18
CA LEU A 161 -10.38 0.81 -9.69
C LEU A 161 -10.42 2.20 -9.06
N THR A 162 -11.61 2.82 -9.04
CA THR A 162 -11.85 4.13 -8.40
C THR A 162 -11.49 4.09 -6.92
N ALA A 163 -11.90 3.03 -6.20
CA ALA A 163 -11.57 2.85 -4.79
C ALA A 163 -10.06 2.71 -4.58
N ALA A 164 -9.35 1.96 -5.42
CA ALA A 164 -7.90 1.79 -5.34
C ALA A 164 -7.16 3.12 -5.63
N PHE A 165 -7.58 3.86 -6.67
CA PHE A 165 -7.03 5.19 -6.97
C PHE A 165 -7.31 6.19 -5.84
N GLY A 166 -8.53 6.17 -5.27
CA GLY A 166 -8.91 6.99 -4.13
C GLY A 166 -8.10 6.66 -2.88
N LEU A 167 -7.85 5.37 -2.62
CA LEU A 167 -7.02 4.90 -1.52
C LEU A 167 -5.56 5.41 -1.67
N ALA A 168 -4.99 5.31 -2.88
CA ALA A 168 -3.68 5.85 -3.17
C ALA A 168 -3.63 7.38 -3.00
N ALA A 169 -4.58 8.09 -3.60
CA ALA A 169 -4.65 9.55 -3.59
C ALA A 169 -4.88 10.15 -2.19
N ALA A 170 -5.80 9.57 -1.40
CA ALA A 170 -6.12 10.03 -0.06
C ALA A 170 -5.02 9.68 0.97
N SER A 171 -4.17 8.69 0.64
CA SER A 171 -2.98 8.36 1.43
C SER A 171 -1.79 9.22 1.04
N HIS A 172 -1.61 9.46 -0.27
CA HIS A 172 -0.54 10.27 -0.85
C HIS A 172 -0.99 10.81 -2.21
N ILE A 173 -1.20 12.12 -2.32
CA ILE A 173 -1.74 12.70 -3.56
C ILE A 173 -0.79 12.48 -4.75
N ALA A 174 0.53 12.51 -4.52
CA ALA A 174 1.52 12.25 -5.54
C ALA A 174 1.46 10.82 -6.12
N ALA A 175 0.85 9.87 -5.43
CA ALA A 175 0.65 8.51 -5.92
C ALA A 175 -0.41 8.43 -7.03
N LEU A 176 -1.39 9.34 -7.05
CA LEU A 176 -2.49 9.31 -8.03
C LEU A 176 -2.00 9.41 -9.49
N PRO A 177 -1.21 10.42 -9.90
CA PRO A 177 -0.70 10.47 -11.26
C PRO A 177 0.18 9.28 -11.60
N ILE A 178 0.96 8.77 -10.65
CA ILE A 178 1.84 7.62 -10.84
C ILE A 178 1.01 6.37 -11.14
N VAL A 179 0.04 6.04 -10.28
CA VAL A 179 -0.79 4.85 -10.47
C VAL A 179 -1.70 4.97 -11.69
N ALA A 180 -2.17 6.18 -12.01
CA ALA A 180 -2.98 6.43 -13.20
C ALA A 180 -2.16 6.22 -14.48
N LEU A 181 -0.92 6.70 -14.54
CA LEU A 181 -0.02 6.50 -15.69
C LEU A 181 0.41 5.04 -15.84
N LEU A 182 0.82 4.39 -14.75
CA LEU A 182 1.17 2.96 -14.78
C LEU A 182 -0.05 2.10 -15.18
N GLY A 183 -1.21 2.39 -14.61
CA GLY A 183 -2.45 1.72 -14.92
C GLY A 183 -2.90 1.94 -16.37
N LEU A 184 -2.81 3.19 -16.85
CA LEU A 184 -3.10 3.53 -18.25
C LEU A 184 -2.20 2.76 -19.22
N ALA A 185 -0.89 2.75 -18.97
CA ALA A 185 0.07 2.01 -19.78
C ALA A 185 -0.25 0.51 -19.81
N ALA A 186 -0.54 -0.09 -18.64
CA ALA A 186 -0.91 -1.49 -18.53
C ALA A 186 -2.24 -1.79 -19.25
N MET A 187 -3.25 -0.91 -19.13
CA MET A 187 -4.52 -1.04 -19.84
C MET A 187 -4.35 -0.95 -21.35
N LEU A 188 -3.61 0.02 -21.85
CA LEU A 188 -3.34 0.19 -23.30
C LEU A 188 -2.61 -1.01 -23.88
N TRP A 189 -1.77 -1.66 -23.07
CA TRP A 189 -1.09 -2.89 -23.50
C TRP A 189 -2.05 -4.07 -23.63
N VAL A 190 -3.00 -4.22 -22.66
CA VAL A 190 -3.92 -5.37 -22.59
C VAL A 190 -5.19 -5.17 -23.40
N ALA A 191 -5.67 -3.92 -23.57
CA ALA A 191 -6.97 -3.62 -24.19
C ALA A 191 -6.90 -3.61 -25.73
N GLU A 192 -6.56 -4.74 -26.32
CA GLU A 192 -6.59 -4.90 -27.78
C GLU A 192 -8.02 -4.70 -28.33
N GLY A 193 -8.15 -3.85 -29.37
CA GLY A 193 -9.42 -3.55 -30.02
C GLY A 193 -10.34 -2.54 -29.33
N ARG A 194 -10.08 -2.15 -28.04
CA ARG A 194 -10.89 -1.17 -27.28
C ARG A 194 -10.09 -0.05 -26.64
N ARG A 195 -8.94 0.28 -27.22
CA ARG A 195 -8.04 1.33 -26.68
C ARG A 195 -8.69 2.70 -26.54
N SER A 196 -9.64 3.06 -27.38
CA SER A 196 -10.39 4.33 -27.31
C SER A 196 -11.22 4.46 -26.02
N GLN A 197 -11.62 3.36 -25.40
CA GLN A 197 -12.41 3.36 -24.18
C GLN A 197 -11.54 3.39 -22.91
N VAL A 198 -10.23 3.16 -23.02
CA VAL A 198 -9.31 3.13 -21.88
C VAL A 198 -9.20 4.51 -21.22
N MET A 199 -8.97 5.55 -22.02
CA MET A 199 -8.82 6.91 -21.50
C MET A 199 -10.07 7.40 -20.72
N PRO A 200 -11.30 7.30 -21.26
CA PRO A 200 -12.50 7.65 -20.50
C PRO A 200 -12.65 6.89 -19.18
N VAL A 201 -12.29 5.61 -19.14
CA VAL A 201 -12.37 4.79 -17.92
C VAL A 201 -11.37 5.27 -16.89
N VAL A 202 -10.12 5.53 -17.27
CA VAL A 202 -9.09 6.03 -16.36
C VAL A 202 -9.46 7.42 -15.84
N LEU A 203 -9.92 8.32 -16.71
CA LEU A 203 -10.37 9.66 -16.30
C LEU A 203 -11.54 9.60 -15.33
N ALA A 204 -12.54 8.73 -15.57
CA ALA A 204 -13.64 8.52 -14.66
C ALA A 204 -13.17 7.99 -13.29
N ALA A 205 -12.22 7.05 -13.29
CA ALA A 205 -11.64 6.53 -12.05
C ALA A 205 -10.84 7.59 -11.29
N VAL A 206 -10.07 8.44 -11.99
CA VAL A 206 -9.34 9.58 -11.39
C VAL A 206 -10.31 10.61 -10.82
N ALA A 207 -11.37 10.98 -11.55
CA ALA A 207 -12.38 11.91 -11.07
C ALA A 207 -13.09 11.35 -9.81
N GLY A 208 -13.44 10.07 -9.81
CA GLY A 208 -14.00 9.41 -8.63
C GLY A 208 -13.02 9.34 -7.45
N ALA A 209 -11.72 9.15 -7.71
CA ALA A 209 -10.68 9.21 -6.70
C ALA A 209 -10.59 10.61 -6.05
N PHE A 210 -10.67 11.69 -6.85
CA PHE A 210 -10.73 13.05 -6.31
C PHE A 210 -11.95 13.27 -5.42
N LEU A 211 -13.13 12.74 -5.79
CA LEU A 211 -14.33 12.81 -4.94
C LEU A 211 -14.12 12.08 -3.61
N LEU A 212 -13.44 10.92 -3.61
CA LEU A 212 -13.08 10.22 -2.37
C LEU A 212 -12.11 11.03 -1.51
N VAL A 213 -11.11 11.69 -2.12
CA VAL A 213 -10.20 12.58 -1.39
C VAL A 213 -10.97 13.76 -0.80
N LEU A 214 -11.84 14.43 -1.56
CA LEU A 214 -12.69 15.52 -1.08
C LEU A 214 -13.57 15.05 0.10
N ALA A 215 -14.15 13.86 0.02
CA ALA A 215 -14.92 13.29 1.12
C ALA A 215 -14.07 13.08 2.39
N CYS A 216 -12.80 12.64 2.24
CA CYS A 216 -11.87 12.54 3.37
C CYS A 216 -11.57 13.91 4.01
N TYR A 217 -11.60 14.99 3.25
CA TYR A 217 -11.47 16.36 3.76
C TYR A 217 -12.82 16.99 4.19
N GLY A 218 -13.91 16.20 4.23
CA GLY A 218 -15.24 16.68 4.62
C GLY A 218 -15.81 17.72 3.65
N PHE A 219 -15.44 17.67 2.38
CA PHE A 219 -15.82 18.62 1.31
C PHE A 219 -15.45 20.09 1.62
N SER A 220 -14.42 20.34 2.46
CA SER A 220 -13.93 21.69 2.74
C SER A 220 -12.92 22.13 1.66
N PRO A 221 -13.21 23.20 0.89
CA PRO A 221 -12.29 23.69 -0.16
C PRO A 221 -10.96 24.18 0.42
N ASP A 222 -11.01 24.84 1.58
CA ASP A 222 -9.82 25.37 2.26
C ASP A 222 -8.90 24.25 2.70
N ALA A 223 -9.46 23.23 3.37
CA ALA A 223 -8.71 22.04 3.80
C ALA A 223 -8.11 21.32 2.58
N PHE A 224 -8.84 21.19 1.49
CA PHE A 224 -8.38 20.56 0.26
C PHE A 224 -7.24 21.36 -0.42
N SER A 225 -7.23 22.70 -0.31
CA SER A 225 -6.16 23.52 -0.88
C SER A 225 -4.78 23.25 -0.27
N TYR A 226 -4.72 22.83 1.00
CA TYR A 226 -3.46 22.49 1.67
C TYR A 226 -2.78 21.25 1.07
N LEU A 227 -3.56 20.35 0.45
CA LEU A 227 -3.04 19.14 -0.20
C LEU A 227 -1.98 19.46 -1.27
N PHE A 228 -2.13 20.57 -1.99
CA PHE A 228 -1.23 20.94 -3.08
C PHE A 228 -0.02 21.77 -2.63
N ARG A 229 -0.01 22.30 -1.42
CA ARG A 229 1.07 23.16 -0.92
C ARG A 229 2.34 22.39 -0.59
N SER A 230 2.23 21.11 -0.26
CA SER A 230 3.37 20.26 0.13
C SER A 230 4.06 19.55 -1.03
N ALA A 231 3.48 19.60 -2.24
CA ALA A 231 3.98 18.83 -3.38
C ALA A 231 5.21 19.44 -4.10
N ALA A 232 5.63 20.65 -3.72
CA ALA A 232 6.73 21.36 -4.36
C ALA A 232 8.08 21.03 -3.72
N GLY A 233 8.61 19.83 -3.95
CA GLY A 233 9.98 19.44 -3.60
C GLY A 233 10.86 19.40 -4.84
N PHE A 234 12.12 19.87 -4.75
CA PHE A 234 13.12 19.65 -5.79
C PHE A 234 13.46 18.18 -5.88
N LEU A 235 13.37 17.61 -7.08
CA LEU A 235 13.74 16.23 -7.36
C LEU A 235 15.26 16.13 -7.53
N TRP A 236 15.94 15.49 -6.59
CA TRP A 236 17.36 15.18 -6.68
C TRP A 236 17.54 13.67 -6.82
N PHE A 237 18.21 13.25 -7.88
CA PHE A 237 18.51 11.83 -8.04
C PHE A 237 19.61 11.40 -7.08
N SER A 238 19.31 10.41 -6.23
CA SER A 238 20.25 9.80 -5.28
C SER A 238 20.10 8.28 -5.29
N LEU A 239 21.22 7.57 -5.31
CA LEU A 239 21.26 6.12 -5.15
C LEU A 239 21.17 5.67 -3.68
N ASP A 240 21.27 6.60 -2.73
CA ASP A 240 21.31 6.29 -1.31
C ASP A 240 20.10 5.51 -0.80
N PRO A 241 18.85 5.83 -1.19
CA PRO A 241 17.68 5.06 -0.75
C PRO A 241 17.78 3.58 -1.18
N ALA A 242 18.17 3.34 -2.42
CA ALA A 242 18.33 1.99 -2.94
C ALA A 242 19.49 1.26 -2.25
N ARG A 243 20.63 1.92 -2.14
CA ARG A 243 21.80 1.35 -1.43
C ARG A 243 21.44 0.98 0.00
N ARG A 244 20.78 1.86 0.76
CA ARG A 244 20.36 1.57 2.13
C ARG A 244 19.41 0.37 2.20
N PHE A 245 18.41 0.31 1.33
CA PHE A 245 17.44 -0.79 1.32
C PHE A 245 18.12 -2.14 1.04
N PHE A 246 18.92 -2.23 -0.04
CA PHE A 246 19.53 -3.48 -0.46
C PHE A 246 20.79 -3.87 0.34
N SER A 247 21.47 -2.94 1.02
CA SER A 247 22.62 -3.24 1.89
C SER A 247 22.22 -3.63 3.31
N THR A 248 20.97 -3.40 3.72
CA THR A 248 20.50 -3.74 5.06
C THR A 248 20.36 -5.24 5.21
N LEU A 249 21.02 -5.85 6.21
CA LEU A 249 20.97 -7.28 6.49
C LEU A 249 19.53 -7.81 6.67
N ALA A 250 18.66 -7.01 7.25
CA ALA A 250 17.24 -7.34 7.41
C ALA A 250 16.51 -7.61 6.08
N ASN A 251 17.01 -7.09 4.95
CA ASN A 251 16.47 -7.30 3.61
C ASN A 251 17.32 -8.26 2.77
N ALA A 252 18.31 -8.95 3.35
CA ALA A 252 19.28 -9.77 2.62
C ALA A 252 18.61 -10.83 1.72
N GLY A 253 17.58 -11.51 2.21
CA GLY A 253 16.85 -12.49 1.42
C GLY A 253 16.12 -11.87 0.23
N ILE A 254 15.49 -10.70 0.39
CA ILE A 254 14.83 -9.96 -0.70
C ILE A 254 15.88 -9.50 -1.73
N THR A 255 17.04 -9.04 -1.27
CA THR A 255 18.15 -8.63 -2.13
C THR A 255 18.67 -9.78 -2.99
N VAL A 256 18.94 -10.94 -2.36
CA VAL A 256 19.41 -12.15 -3.05
C VAL A 256 18.31 -12.67 -4.01
N ALA A 257 17.04 -12.69 -3.55
CA ALA A 257 15.90 -13.10 -4.38
C ALA A 257 15.75 -12.20 -5.61
N SER A 258 15.91 -10.88 -5.45
CA SER A 258 15.84 -9.91 -6.56
C SER A 258 16.95 -10.12 -7.57
N ALA A 259 18.20 -10.29 -7.12
CA ALA A 259 19.33 -10.56 -7.98
C ALA A 259 19.18 -11.90 -8.73
N ALA A 260 18.78 -12.96 -8.02
CA ALA A 260 18.51 -14.27 -8.61
C ALA A 260 17.38 -14.21 -9.65
N ALA A 261 16.27 -13.52 -9.33
CA ALA A 261 15.14 -13.35 -10.25
C ALA A 261 15.55 -12.59 -11.50
N LEU A 262 16.33 -11.50 -11.39
CA LEU A 262 16.85 -10.77 -12.55
C LEU A 262 17.77 -11.64 -13.41
N ALA A 263 18.69 -12.38 -12.80
CA ALA A 263 19.57 -13.30 -13.54
C ALA A 263 18.79 -14.40 -14.28
N LEU A 264 17.79 -14.99 -13.60
CA LEU A 264 16.90 -15.99 -14.21
C LEU A 264 16.01 -15.40 -15.30
N TYR A 265 15.49 -14.18 -15.12
CA TYR A 265 14.71 -13.48 -16.15
C TYR A 265 15.51 -13.24 -17.41
N VAL A 266 16.78 -12.87 -17.30
CA VAL A 266 17.70 -12.71 -18.46
C VAL A 266 18.05 -14.06 -19.06
N GLY A 267 18.32 -15.09 -18.25
CA GLY A 267 18.76 -16.41 -18.69
C GLY A 267 17.65 -17.29 -19.28
N LEU A 268 16.44 -17.21 -18.72
CA LEU A 268 15.30 -18.05 -19.11
C LEU A 268 14.39 -17.31 -20.10
N ARG A 269 14.41 -17.69 -21.38
CA ARG A 269 13.49 -17.12 -22.41
C ARG A 269 12.02 -17.24 -21.99
N ARG A 270 11.65 -18.33 -21.30
CA ARG A 270 10.30 -18.59 -20.81
C ARG A 270 9.79 -17.51 -19.87
N SER A 271 10.68 -16.91 -19.05
CA SER A 271 10.29 -15.87 -18.09
C SER A 271 10.00 -14.51 -18.73
N ARG A 272 10.33 -14.32 -20.01
CA ARG A 272 10.17 -13.04 -20.73
C ARG A 272 8.80 -12.91 -21.39
N TYR A 273 7.76 -12.76 -20.59
CA TYR A 273 6.41 -12.53 -21.08
C TYR A 273 5.71 -11.42 -20.30
N PHE A 274 4.56 -10.98 -20.79
CA PHE A 274 3.79 -9.86 -20.22
C PHE A 274 3.62 -9.98 -18.70
N GLY A 275 3.25 -11.16 -18.22
CA GLY A 275 3.00 -11.41 -16.80
C GLY A 275 4.20 -11.05 -15.90
N ASN A 276 5.43 -11.39 -16.30
CA ASN A 276 6.65 -11.07 -15.54
C ASN A 276 7.17 -9.65 -15.86
N SER A 277 6.94 -9.16 -17.08
CA SER A 277 7.45 -7.86 -17.51
C SER A 277 6.72 -6.70 -16.85
N VAL A 278 5.40 -6.78 -16.69
CA VAL A 278 4.62 -5.70 -16.04
C VAL A 278 5.07 -5.41 -14.62
N PRO A 279 5.14 -6.38 -13.70
CA PRO A 279 5.59 -6.09 -12.34
C PRO A 279 7.05 -5.62 -12.29
N LEU A 280 7.93 -6.12 -13.19
CA LEU A 280 9.30 -5.63 -13.28
C LEU A 280 9.35 -4.15 -13.70
N ILE A 281 8.59 -3.76 -14.74
CA ILE A 281 8.52 -2.38 -15.21
C ILE A 281 7.96 -1.47 -14.13
N CYS A 282 6.84 -1.86 -13.48
CA CYS A 282 6.25 -1.10 -12.39
C CYS A 282 7.23 -0.92 -11.23
N ALA A 283 7.88 -2.01 -10.79
CA ALA A 283 8.89 -1.95 -9.74
C ALA A 283 10.04 -1.02 -10.12
N SER A 284 10.57 -1.13 -11.36
CA SER A 284 11.69 -0.30 -11.83
C SER A 284 11.34 1.18 -11.87
N ILE A 285 10.16 1.54 -12.38
CA ILE A 285 9.69 2.94 -12.42
C ILE A 285 9.54 3.49 -11.02
N LEU A 286 8.91 2.72 -10.11
CA LEU A 286 8.72 3.14 -8.72
C LEU A 286 10.06 3.27 -7.98
N VAL A 287 11.02 2.37 -8.21
CA VAL A 287 12.37 2.48 -7.65
C VAL A 287 13.07 3.74 -8.15
N VAL A 288 12.99 4.05 -9.46
CA VAL A 288 13.54 5.30 -10.01
C VAL A 288 12.89 6.52 -9.36
N LEU A 289 11.56 6.53 -9.18
CA LEU A 289 10.85 7.61 -8.49
C LEU A 289 11.32 7.77 -7.03
N ILE A 290 11.54 6.68 -6.31
CA ILE A 290 12.10 6.71 -4.95
C ILE A 290 13.51 7.32 -4.96
N MET A 291 14.33 6.98 -5.96
CA MET A 291 15.67 7.54 -6.13
C MET A 291 15.68 9.03 -6.49
N THR A 292 14.63 9.54 -7.12
CA THR A 292 14.51 10.98 -7.40
C THR A 292 14.06 11.80 -6.20
N GLY A 293 13.87 11.16 -5.05
CA GLY A 293 13.41 11.85 -3.84
C GLY A 293 12.00 12.38 -3.97
N ALA A 294 11.17 11.77 -4.83
CA ALA A 294 9.76 12.12 -4.93
C ALA A 294 9.16 12.19 -3.52
N PRO A 295 8.50 13.30 -3.14
CA PRO A 295 8.06 13.50 -1.76
C PRO A 295 7.22 12.32 -1.29
N GLY A 296 7.70 11.62 -0.27
CA GLY A 296 6.95 10.56 0.39
C GLY A 296 6.78 9.26 -0.37
N ALA A 297 7.58 8.98 -1.42
CA ALA A 297 7.54 7.67 -2.10
C ALA A 297 8.37 6.61 -1.31
N PRO A 298 7.74 5.80 -0.45
CA PRO A 298 8.45 4.79 0.33
C PRO A 298 8.70 3.53 -0.52
N TRP A 299 9.68 2.72 -0.11
CA TRP A 299 9.98 1.42 -0.72
C TRP A 299 8.77 0.49 -0.81
N LEU A 300 7.81 0.67 0.09
CA LEU A 300 6.59 -0.13 0.12
C LEU A 300 5.75 -0.01 -1.14
N TRP A 301 5.87 1.08 -1.92
CA TRP A 301 5.14 1.20 -3.20
C TRP A 301 5.70 0.27 -4.27
N ALA A 302 7.02 0.09 -4.32
CA ALA A 302 7.69 -0.77 -5.29
C ALA A 302 7.71 -2.25 -4.88
N LEU A 303 7.76 -2.51 -3.57
CA LEU A 303 7.99 -3.83 -3.01
C LEU A 303 6.97 -4.89 -3.47
N PRO A 304 5.64 -4.66 -3.47
CA PRO A 304 4.68 -5.66 -3.92
C PRO A 304 4.89 -6.07 -5.38
N PHE A 305 5.25 -5.14 -6.25
CA PHE A 305 5.56 -5.44 -7.64
C PHE A 305 6.85 -6.26 -7.77
N LEU A 306 7.88 -5.89 -7.01
CA LEU A 306 9.14 -6.64 -6.96
C LEU A 306 8.91 -8.08 -6.49
N LEU A 307 8.12 -8.27 -5.44
CA LEU A 307 7.78 -9.60 -4.92
C LEU A 307 6.92 -10.40 -5.89
N THR A 308 6.01 -9.75 -6.61
CA THR A 308 5.24 -10.38 -7.70
C THR A 308 6.15 -10.86 -8.81
N PHE A 309 7.12 -10.04 -9.22
CA PHE A 309 8.12 -10.38 -10.22
C PHE A 309 8.97 -11.58 -9.76
N ILE A 310 9.50 -11.54 -8.52
CA ILE A 310 10.28 -12.64 -7.94
C ILE A 310 9.45 -13.92 -7.95
N GLY A 311 8.22 -13.88 -7.45
CA GLY A 311 7.32 -15.03 -7.42
C GLY A 311 7.06 -15.62 -8.80
N GLY A 312 6.88 -14.78 -9.82
CA GLY A 312 6.68 -15.21 -11.21
C GLY A 312 7.89 -15.91 -11.80
N VAL A 313 9.08 -15.30 -11.67
CA VAL A 313 10.32 -15.87 -12.21
C VAL A 313 10.71 -17.16 -11.51
N PHE A 314 10.54 -17.22 -10.18
CA PHE A 314 10.76 -18.46 -9.43
C PHE A 314 9.75 -19.55 -9.80
N ALA A 315 8.48 -19.21 -10.08
CA ALA A 315 7.52 -20.19 -10.57
C ALA A 315 7.97 -20.83 -11.89
N ASP A 316 8.45 -20.00 -12.82
CA ASP A 316 9.02 -20.50 -14.09
C ASP A 316 10.28 -21.38 -13.87
N ALA A 317 11.10 -21.04 -12.87
CA ALA A 317 12.28 -21.83 -12.51
C ALA A 317 11.89 -23.19 -11.89
N TYR A 318 10.81 -23.23 -11.09
CA TYR A 318 10.28 -24.50 -10.53
C TYR A 318 9.74 -25.45 -11.60
N ASP A 319 9.28 -24.93 -12.72
CA ASP A 319 8.81 -25.71 -13.86
C ASP A 319 9.96 -26.05 -14.84
N SER A 320 11.18 -25.64 -14.52
CA SER A 320 12.37 -25.91 -15.35
C SER A 320 12.94 -27.30 -15.09
N ARG A 321 13.91 -27.71 -15.95
CA ARG A 321 14.65 -28.98 -15.80
C ARG A 321 15.36 -29.10 -14.44
N HIS A 322 15.69 -27.98 -13.78
CA HIS A 322 16.39 -27.94 -12.50
C HIS A 322 15.47 -27.58 -11.32
N SER A 323 14.22 -28.03 -11.36
CA SER A 323 13.18 -27.69 -10.38
C SER A 323 13.58 -27.94 -8.92
N ARG A 324 14.27 -29.04 -8.62
CA ARG A 324 14.72 -29.36 -7.25
C ARG A 324 15.73 -28.34 -6.74
N LEU A 325 16.69 -27.94 -7.58
CA LEU A 325 17.70 -26.93 -7.23
C LEU A 325 17.04 -25.54 -7.04
N ALA A 326 16.09 -25.18 -7.91
CA ALA A 326 15.35 -23.94 -7.80
C ALA A 326 14.51 -23.89 -6.51
N MET A 327 13.85 -25.00 -6.13
CA MET A 327 13.10 -25.10 -4.86
C MET A 327 14.02 -25.01 -3.64
N ALA A 328 15.16 -25.70 -3.67
CA ALA A 328 16.13 -25.65 -2.58
C ALA A 328 16.72 -24.24 -2.41
N ALA A 329 17.08 -23.57 -3.52
CA ALA A 329 17.57 -22.20 -3.50
C ALA A 329 16.51 -21.20 -2.96
N ALA A 330 15.27 -21.32 -3.42
CA ALA A 330 14.17 -20.50 -2.91
C ALA A 330 13.93 -20.74 -1.41
N GLY A 331 13.93 -22.01 -0.96
CA GLY A 331 13.81 -22.34 0.46
C GLY A 331 14.94 -21.72 1.29
N ALA A 332 16.18 -21.79 0.82
CA ALA A 332 17.33 -21.17 1.49
C ALA A 332 17.20 -19.64 1.57
N ILE A 333 16.75 -18.99 0.50
CA ILE A 333 16.51 -17.54 0.46
C ILE A 333 15.39 -17.13 1.44
N LEU A 334 14.29 -17.89 1.46
CA LEU A 334 13.18 -17.63 2.39
C LEU A 334 13.61 -17.82 3.85
N LEU A 335 14.38 -18.86 4.14
CA LEU A 335 14.93 -19.09 5.47
C LEU A 335 15.86 -17.95 5.88
N LEU A 336 16.76 -17.54 4.98
CA LEU A 336 17.66 -16.41 5.20
C LEU A 336 16.85 -15.14 5.54
N GLN A 337 15.80 -14.83 4.75
CA GLN A 337 14.95 -13.67 4.98
C GLN A 337 14.20 -13.77 6.31
N ALA A 338 13.66 -14.93 6.66
CA ALA A 338 12.94 -15.14 7.90
C ALA A 338 13.87 -14.96 9.13
N VAL A 339 15.08 -15.52 9.10
CA VAL A 339 16.06 -15.38 10.18
C VAL A 339 16.44 -13.91 10.40
N PHE A 340 16.83 -13.20 9.34
CA PHE A 340 17.22 -11.80 9.49
C PHE A 340 16.03 -10.88 9.85
N CYS A 341 14.82 -11.21 9.40
CA CYS A 341 13.61 -10.51 9.83
C CYS A 341 13.40 -10.67 11.34
N VAL A 342 13.44 -11.90 11.86
CA VAL A 342 13.25 -12.18 13.29
C VAL A 342 14.34 -11.51 14.13
N LEU A 343 15.59 -11.55 13.71
CA LEU A 343 16.70 -10.86 14.40
C LEU A 343 16.55 -9.34 14.41
N SER A 344 15.84 -8.76 13.44
CA SER A 344 15.60 -7.31 13.37
C SER A 344 14.35 -6.86 14.16
N LEU A 345 13.48 -7.76 14.61
CA LEU A 345 12.24 -7.42 15.34
C LEU A 345 12.48 -6.56 16.60
N PRO A 346 13.49 -6.81 17.46
CA PRO A 346 13.71 -5.97 18.64
C PRO A 346 13.96 -4.49 18.32
N GLY A 347 14.48 -4.18 17.14
CA GLY A 347 14.68 -2.80 16.67
C GLY A 347 13.48 -2.20 15.93
N LEU A 348 12.39 -2.98 15.72
CA LEU A 348 11.16 -2.53 15.08
C LEU A 348 10.05 -2.19 16.08
N LEU A 349 10.09 -2.79 17.26
CA LEU A 349 9.16 -2.57 18.37
C LEU A 349 9.63 -1.47 19.29
#